data_1802b83022ac8fa4e3d0b85dd39606eb
#
_entry.id   1802b83022ac8fa4e3d0b85dd39606eb
#
_cell.length_a   1.000
_cell.length_b   1.000
_cell.length_c   1.000
_cell.angle_alpha   90.00
_cell.angle_beta   90.00
_cell.angle_gamma   90.00
#
_symmetry.space_group_name_H-M   'P 1'
#
loop_
_entity.id
_entity.type
_entity.pdbx_description
1 polymer ?
#
loop_
_entity_poly.entity_id
_entity_poly.type
_entity_poly.pdbx_seq_one_letter_code
_entity_poly.pdbx_strand_id
1 'polypeptide(L)'
;MTELKHLRRNRSIEEYPISSHVLQVKVDDIRANRAQPRADFDNNSILRLADSIRRYGIIQPLTIRKSDAEDIYAYELIAGERRLRAAKMLGYFTVPCIIVEADEKMSAEMAIIENLLRKDLNMFEQAYGFKKLIENHGMTQDEVARRMSLSQSAVANKIRLLKLTDAEQKMILEHDLTERHARALLKIDSTDLRSEAIRYIISMSLNVINTEQYIDSLAKKAEQGKNSYRQKSDANVSTEKAALAFVESMRKKINALNKQGKNATISVANTGSATEVYIKISN
;
A
#
# COMPACT_ATOMS: atom_id res chain seq x y z
N MET A 1 -17.85 -28.96 -35.38
CA MET A 1 -16.37 -28.84 -35.34
C MET A 1 -15.94 -27.38 -35.53
N THR A 2 -16.40 -26.44 -34.70
CA THR A 2 -16.07 -25.01 -34.90
C THR A 2 -16.17 -24.22 -33.56
N GLU A 3 -15.53 -24.72 -32.48
CA GLU A 3 -15.58 -23.97 -31.17
C GLU A 3 -14.30 -24.06 -30.32
N LEU A 4 -13.15 -24.30 -30.91
CA LEU A 4 -11.87 -24.39 -30.16
C LEU A 4 -10.76 -23.46 -30.69
N LYS A 5 -11.10 -22.37 -31.40
CA LYS A 5 -10.08 -21.46 -31.98
C LYS A 5 -9.85 -20.15 -31.18
N HIS A 6 -10.52 -19.89 -30.06
CA HIS A 6 -10.34 -18.65 -29.31
C HIS A 6 -9.54 -18.74 -27.99
N LEU A 7 -8.91 -19.88 -27.70
CA LEU A 7 -8.12 -20.08 -26.46
C LEU A 7 -6.60 -20.07 -26.67
N ARG A 8 -6.09 -19.57 -27.80
CA ARG A 8 -4.64 -19.43 -28.03
C ARG A 8 -4.21 -17.97 -28.12
N ARG A 9 -4.29 -17.24 -27.01
CA ARG A 9 -3.47 -16.06 -26.72
C ARG A 9 -3.04 -16.07 -25.25
N ASN A 10 -2.57 -17.19 -24.76
CA ASN A 10 -1.70 -17.21 -23.60
C ASN A 10 -0.29 -16.84 -24.11
N ARG A 11 0.14 -15.60 -23.84
CA ARG A 11 1.57 -15.30 -23.75
C ARG A 11 2.12 -16.25 -22.70
N SER A 12 3.10 -17.06 -23.13
CA SER A 12 3.89 -17.95 -22.32
C SER A 12 4.16 -17.33 -20.95
N ILE A 13 3.78 -18.07 -19.89
CA ILE A 13 4.47 -17.99 -18.61
C ILE A 13 5.94 -18.14 -19.01
N GLU A 14 6.76 -17.10 -18.80
CA GLU A 14 8.20 -17.25 -18.90
C GLU A 14 8.57 -18.26 -17.82
N GLU A 15 8.68 -19.52 -18.23
CA GLU A 15 9.27 -20.57 -17.42
C GLU A 15 10.70 -20.12 -17.15
N TYR A 16 11.02 -19.85 -15.90
CA TYR A 16 12.40 -19.64 -15.51
C TYR A 16 13.22 -20.82 -15.99
N PRO A 17 14.38 -20.63 -16.61
CA PRO A 17 15.26 -21.72 -16.99
C PRO A 17 15.79 -22.40 -15.74
N ILE A 18 14.97 -23.29 -15.18
CA ILE A 18 15.34 -24.16 -14.07
C ILE A 18 16.08 -25.33 -14.72
N SER A 19 17.35 -25.48 -14.40
CA SER A 19 18.02 -26.72 -14.69
C SER A 19 17.21 -27.87 -14.06
N SER A 20 16.64 -28.76 -14.87
CA SER A 20 15.82 -29.85 -14.37
C SER A 20 16.62 -30.91 -13.57
N HIS A 21 17.92 -30.68 -13.37
CA HIS A 21 18.81 -31.61 -12.72
C HIS A 21 19.16 -31.14 -11.29
N VAL A 22 18.91 -32.05 -10.33
CA VAL A 22 19.39 -31.87 -8.96
C VAL A 22 20.87 -32.26 -8.93
N LEU A 23 21.72 -31.32 -8.53
CA LEU A 23 23.16 -31.48 -8.39
C LEU A 23 23.58 -31.53 -6.93
N GLN A 24 24.60 -32.34 -6.61
CA GLN A 24 25.22 -32.33 -5.30
C GLN A 24 26.30 -31.23 -5.26
N VAL A 25 26.09 -30.20 -4.45
CA VAL A 25 27.00 -29.06 -4.33
C VAL A 25 27.61 -29.04 -2.94
N LYS A 26 28.91 -28.72 -2.84
CA LYS A 26 29.58 -28.62 -1.55
C LYS A 26 28.98 -27.50 -0.73
N VAL A 27 28.74 -27.78 0.54
CA VAL A 27 28.13 -26.81 1.48
C VAL A 27 28.97 -25.56 1.62
N ASP A 28 30.30 -25.70 1.56
CA ASP A 28 31.25 -24.59 1.69
C ASP A 28 31.33 -23.71 0.44
N ASP A 29 30.89 -24.21 -0.71
CA ASP A 29 30.82 -23.44 -1.96
C ASP A 29 29.56 -22.55 -2.04
N ILE A 30 28.64 -22.65 -1.04
CA ILE A 30 27.37 -21.93 -1.02
C ILE A 30 27.41 -20.78 -0.02
N ARG A 31 27.32 -19.55 -0.52
CA ARG A 31 27.12 -18.35 0.30
C ARG A 31 25.65 -18.23 0.70
N ALA A 32 25.42 -17.90 1.98
CA ALA A 32 24.08 -17.53 2.48
C ALA A 32 23.60 -16.22 1.86
N ASN A 33 22.28 -16.09 1.63
CA ASN A 33 21.69 -14.89 1.04
C ASN A 33 21.83 -13.68 1.98
N ARG A 34 22.53 -12.62 1.53
CA ARG A 34 22.74 -11.36 2.29
C ARG A 34 21.45 -10.54 2.44
N ALA A 35 20.47 -10.74 1.57
CA ALA A 35 19.22 -9.95 1.51
C ALA A 35 18.09 -10.52 2.38
N GLN A 36 18.30 -11.61 3.14
CA GLN A 36 17.27 -12.17 3.99
C GLN A 36 17.11 -11.39 5.30
N PRO A 37 15.93 -10.76 5.55
CA PRO A 37 15.71 -9.89 6.71
C PRO A 37 15.57 -10.61 8.06
N ARG A 38 15.49 -11.95 8.09
CA ARG A 38 15.38 -12.72 9.34
C ARG A 38 16.75 -13.17 9.83
N ALA A 39 17.34 -12.38 10.73
CA ALA A 39 18.49 -12.79 11.52
C ALA A 39 18.11 -13.79 12.65
N ASP A 40 16.88 -13.75 13.15
CA ASP A 40 16.40 -14.58 14.24
C ASP A 40 15.65 -15.82 13.73
N PHE A 41 16.40 -16.90 13.56
CA PHE A 41 15.80 -18.23 13.44
C PHE A 41 15.74 -18.86 14.84
N ASP A 42 14.54 -19.27 15.26
CA ASP A 42 14.40 -20.08 16.47
C ASP A 42 15.27 -21.35 16.34
N ASN A 43 16.31 -21.42 17.17
CA ASN A 43 17.26 -22.53 17.20
C ASN A 43 16.55 -23.90 17.35
N ASN A 44 15.46 -23.96 18.12
CA ASN A 44 14.69 -25.18 18.29
C ASN A 44 14.05 -25.65 16.98
N SER A 45 13.67 -24.70 16.13
CA SER A 45 13.08 -25.04 14.83
C SER A 45 14.11 -25.57 13.83
N ILE A 46 15.38 -25.10 13.92
CA ILE A 46 16.50 -25.64 13.11
C ILE A 46 16.89 -27.02 13.61
N LEU A 47 16.94 -27.25 14.92
CA LEU A 47 17.24 -28.57 15.51
C LEU A 47 16.24 -29.64 15.07
N ARG A 48 14.93 -29.32 15.14
CA ARG A 48 13.88 -30.25 14.63
C ARG A 48 14.05 -30.58 13.15
N LEU A 49 14.41 -29.56 12.34
CA LEU A 49 14.68 -29.76 10.93
C LEU A 49 15.95 -30.62 10.70
N ALA A 50 17.00 -30.40 11.49
CA ALA A 50 18.22 -31.21 11.43
C ALA A 50 17.94 -32.67 11.76
N ASP A 51 17.13 -32.98 12.78
CA ASP A 51 16.71 -34.34 13.09
C ASP A 51 15.93 -34.99 11.95
N SER A 52 15.06 -34.24 11.28
CA SER A 52 14.34 -34.71 10.09
C SER A 52 15.32 -34.99 8.93
N ILE A 53 16.25 -34.08 8.67
CA ILE A 53 17.28 -34.23 7.61
C ILE A 53 18.19 -35.42 7.90
N ARG A 54 18.55 -35.67 9.17
CA ARG A 54 19.36 -36.84 9.56
C ARG A 54 18.66 -38.16 9.23
N ARG A 55 17.31 -38.20 9.37
CA ARG A 55 16.54 -39.45 9.14
C ARG A 55 16.20 -39.67 7.66
N TYR A 56 15.84 -38.61 6.96
CA TYR A 56 15.25 -38.72 5.62
C TYR A 56 16.05 -38.05 4.53
N GLY A 57 17.17 -37.40 4.86
CA GLY A 57 17.90 -36.55 3.94
C GLY A 57 17.18 -35.23 3.64
N ILE A 58 17.77 -34.46 2.74
CA ILE A 58 17.16 -33.24 2.22
C ILE A 58 16.22 -33.62 1.05
N ILE A 59 14.93 -33.79 1.35
CA ILE A 59 13.92 -34.19 0.37
C ILE A 59 13.69 -33.08 -0.67
N GLN A 60 13.65 -31.84 -0.23
CA GLN A 60 13.47 -30.69 -1.11
C GLN A 60 14.82 -30.01 -1.37
N PRO A 61 15.35 -30.01 -2.60
CA PRO A 61 16.64 -29.41 -2.91
C PRO A 61 16.69 -27.91 -2.55
N LEU A 62 17.90 -27.40 -2.32
CA LEU A 62 18.16 -25.98 -2.20
C LEU A 62 18.11 -25.33 -3.59
N THR A 63 17.73 -24.07 -3.67
CA THR A 63 17.81 -23.29 -4.91
C THR A 63 19.00 -22.34 -4.81
N ILE A 64 19.93 -22.44 -5.74
CA ILE A 64 21.17 -21.66 -5.80
C ILE A 64 21.34 -21.02 -7.18
N ARG A 65 22.11 -19.95 -7.25
CA ARG A 65 22.63 -19.39 -8.51
C ARG A 65 24.15 -19.41 -8.52
N LYS A 66 24.76 -19.29 -9.67
CA LYS A 66 26.20 -19.04 -9.78
C LYS A 66 26.50 -17.68 -9.18
N SER A 67 27.56 -17.60 -8.38
CA SER A 67 28.09 -16.31 -7.89
C SER A 67 28.84 -15.59 -9.01
N ASP A 68 29.09 -14.29 -8.79
CA ASP A 68 29.94 -13.52 -9.69
C ASP A 68 31.39 -14.06 -9.67
N ALA A 69 32.11 -13.89 -10.77
CA ALA A 69 33.45 -14.45 -10.96
C ALA A 69 34.49 -14.01 -9.91
N GLU A 70 34.22 -12.91 -9.20
CA GLU A 70 35.10 -12.33 -8.17
C GLU A 70 34.74 -12.83 -6.74
N ASP A 71 33.70 -13.64 -6.57
CA ASP A 71 33.25 -14.14 -5.25
C ASP A 71 34.08 -15.36 -4.84
N ILE A 72 34.34 -15.48 -3.54
CA ILE A 72 35.01 -16.63 -2.92
C ILE A 72 34.15 -17.89 -3.02
N TYR A 73 32.83 -17.71 -3.07
CA TYR A 73 31.84 -18.79 -3.16
C TYR A 73 31.43 -19.00 -4.63
N ALA A 74 31.38 -20.27 -5.05
CA ALA A 74 30.94 -20.60 -6.39
C ALA A 74 29.44 -20.37 -6.63
N TYR A 75 28.66 -20.41 -5.56
CA TYR A 75 27.20 -20.30 -5.59
C TYR A 75 26.66 -19.41 -4.49
N GLU A 76 25.52 -18.76 -4.77
CA GLU A 76 24.73 -18.02 -3.79
C GLU A 76 23.36 -18.66 -3.61
N LEU A 77 22.94 -18.76 -2.35
CA LEU A 77 21.65 -19.33 -1.99
C LEU A 77 20.51 -18.36 -2.31
N ILE A 78 19.55 -18.82 -3.12
CA ILE A 78 18.29 -18.11 -3.37
C ILE A 78 17.25 -18.53 -2.34
N ALA A 79 17.04 -19.84 -2.15
CA ALA A 79 16.05 -20.38 -1.23
C ALA A 79 16.56 -21.64 -0.51
N GLY A 80 16.18 -21.79 0.77
CA GLY A 80 16.53 -22.97 1.57
C GLY A 80 17.49 -22.70 2.72
N GLU A 81 17.60 -21.47 3.24
CA GLU A 81 18.51 -21.05 4.32
C GLU A 81 18.46 -22.01 5.53
N ARG A 82 17.27 -22.38 6.01
CA ARG A 82 17.11 -23.28 7.15
C ARG A 82 17.69 -24.68 6.87
N ARG A 83 17.53 -25.16 5.63
CA ARG A 83 18.09 -26.47 5.18
C ARG A 83 19.61 -26.40 5.09
N LEU A 84 20.15 -25.31 4.56
CA LEU A 84 21.60 -25.10 4.51
C LEU A 84 22.20 -25.05 5.92
N ARG A 85 21.59 -24.32 6.86
CA ARG A 85 22.05 -24.25 8.25
C ARG A 85 21.97 -25.59 8.95
N ALA A 86 20.87 -26.32 8.78
CA ALA A 86 20.73 -27.67 9.34
C ALA A 86 21.76 -28.65 8.76
N ALA A 87 22.04 -28.57 7.46
CA ALA A 87 23.09 -29.38 6.81
C ALA A 87 24.49 -29.05 7.34
N LYS A 88 24.81 -27.76 7.52
CA LYS A 88 26.07 -27.31 8.16
C LYS A 88 26.21 -27.86 9.59
N MET A 89 25.14 -27.77 10.39
CA MET A 89 25.09 -28.29 11.76
C MET A 89 25.31 -29.82 11.82
N LEU A 90 24.83 -30.55 10.81
CA LEU A 90 24.99 -32.00 10.68
C LEU A 90 26.35 -32.41 10.10
N GLY A 91 27.18 -31.48 9.65
CA GLY A 91 28.46 -31.76 9.01
C GLY A 91 28.34 -32.37 7.61
N TYR A 92 27.28 -32.10 6.88
CA TYR A 92 27.12 -32.59 5.50
C TYR A 92 28.15 -31.93 4.60
N PHE A 93 28.84 -32.73 3.80
CA PHE A 93 29.82 -32.25 2.83
C PHE A 93 29.16 -31.67 1.59
N THR A 94 28.07 -32.31 1.12
CA THR A 94 27.29 -31.85 -0.03
C THR A 94 25.81 -31.81 0.28
N VAL A 95 25.08 -30.97 -0.46
CA VAL A 95 23.62 -30.85 -0.39
C VAL A 95 23.02 -30.88 -1.79
N PRO A 96 21.80 -31.44 -1.97
CA PRO A 96 21.11 -31.42 -3.24
C PRO A 96 20.66 -30.01 -3.57
N CYS A 97 21.03 -29.51 -4.74
CA CYS A 97 20.75 -28.16 -5.21
C CYS A 97 20.17 -28.17 -6.64
N ILE A 98 19.31 -27.22 -6.90
CA ILE A 98 18.89 -26.82 -8.25
C ILE A 98 19.58 -25.51 -8.58
N ILE A 99 20.32 -25.48 -9.70
CA ILE A 99 20.96 -24.25 -10.17
C ILE A 99 19.97 -23.53 -11.08
N VAL A 100 19.72 -22.26 -10.75
CA VAL A 100 18.90 -21.36 -11.55
C VAL A 100 19.83 -20.37 -12.26
N GLU A 101 19.69 -20.27 -13.58
CA GLU A 101 20.34 -19.22 -14.34
C GLU A 101 19.52 -17.93 -14.18
N ALA A 102 19.79 -17.22 -13.09
CA ALA A 102 19.11 -15.98 -12.76
C ALA A 102 20.16 -14.92 -12.48
N ASP A 103 19.97 -13.73 -13.02
CA ASP A 103 20.71 -12.55 -12.60
C ASP A 103 20.36 -12.16 -11.15
N GLU A 104 21.09 -11.21 -10.58
CA GLU A 104 20.88 -10.78 -9.21
C GLU A 104 19.45 -10.26 -8.99
N LYS A 105 18.89 -9.55 -9.97
CA LYS A 105 17.54 -9.00 -9.94
C LYS A 105 16.48 -10.12 -9.91
N MET A 106 16.63 -11.11 -10.78
CA MET A 106 15.72 -12.26 -10.87
C MET A 106 15.80 -13.13 -9.61
N SER A 107 17.01 -13.31 -9.05
CA SER A 107 17.22 -14.07 -7.81
C SER A 107 16.54 -13.40 -6.62
N ALA A 108 16.66 -12.08 -6.50
CA ALA A 108 15.99 -11.31 -5.45
C ALA A 108 14.45 -11.34 -5.60
N GLU A 109 13.95 -11.30 -6.82
CA GLU A 109 12.53 -11.45 -7.14
C GLU A 109 11.99 -12.81 -6.69
N MET A 110 12.68 -13.90 -7.06
CA MET A 110 12.30 -15.26 -6.68
C MET A 110 12.27 -15.43 -5.15
N ALA A 111 13.24 -14.87 -4.44
CA ALA A 111 13.28 -14.92 -2.99
C ALA A 111 12.10 -14.18 -2.34
N ILE A 112 11.65 -13.06 -2.91
CA ILE A 112 10.46 -12.33 -2.44
C ILE A 112 9.21 -13.15 -2.71
N ILE A 113 9.06 -13.73 -3.91
CA ILE A 113 7.90 -14.55 -4.28
C ILE A 113 7.81 -15.80 -3.39
N GLU A 114 8.92 -16.50 -3.17
CA GLU A 114 8.97 -17.66 -2.26
C GLU A 114 8.47 -17.28 -0.86
N ASN A 115 9.00 -16.17 -0.32
CA ASN A 115 8.57 -15.69 1.00
C ASN A 115 7.08 -15.30 1.01
N LEU A 116 6.55 -14.70 -0.07
CA LEU A 116 5.14 -14.34 -0.19
C LEU A 116 4.18 -15.53 -0.27
N LEU A 117 4.65 -16.69 -0.76
CA LEU A 117 3.88 -17.92 -0.82
C LEU A 117 3.74 -18.63 0.55
N ARG A 118 4.37 -18.10 1.61
CA ARG A 118 4.21 -18.64 2.96
C ARG A 118 2.81 -18.39 3.48
N LYS A 119 2.26 -19.38 4.19
CA LYS A 119 0.89 -19.33 4.74
C LYS A 119 0.76 -18.47 6.01
N ASP A 120 1.87 -18.12 6.65
CA ASP A 120 1.93 -17.44 7.94
C ASP A 120 2.08 -15.92 7.85
N LEU A 121 2.06 -15.35 6.65
CA LEU A 121 2.16 -13.89 6.45
C LEU A 121 0.85 -13.18 6.78
N ASN A 122 0.95 -12.11 7.57
CA ASN A 122 -0.17 -11.22 7.78
C ASN A 122 -0.46 -10.35 6.53
N MET A 123 -1.62 -9.66 6.53
CA MET A 123 -2.08 -8.88 5.39
C MET A 123 -1.14 -7.73 5.01
N PHE A 124 -0.45 -7.12 5.96
CA PHE A 124 0.48 -6.02 5.72
C PHE A 124 1.82 -6.53 5.19
N GLU A 125 2.33 -7.64 5.72
CA GLU A 125 3.54 -8.29 5.17
C GLU A 125 3.36 -8.69 3.72
N GLN A 126 2.20 -9.24 3.34
CA GLN A 126 1.87 -9.51 1.95
C GLN A 126 1.83 -8.23 1.11
N ALA A 127 1.21 -7.16 1.63
CA ALA A 127 1.14 -5.87 0.96
C ALA A 127 2.53 -5.26 0.73
N TYR A 128 3.41 -5.30 1.73
CA TYR A 128 4.81 -4.86 1.61
C TYR A 128 5.60 -5.68 0.58
N GLY A 129 5.39 -6.99 0.54
CA GLY A 129 6.01 -7.85 -0.46
C GLY A 129 5.57 -7.49 -1.88
N PHE A 130 4.27 -7.26 -2.11
CA PHE A 130 3.76 -6.82 -3.41
C PHE A 130 4.30 -5.45 -3.81
N LYS A 131 4.33 -4.50 -2.88
CA LYS A 131 4.92 -3.19 -3.11
C LYS A 131 6.39 -3.30 -3.52
N LYS A 132 7.17 -4.15 -2.86
CA LYS A 132 8.59 -4.38 -3.14
C LYS A 132 8.82 -4.96 -4.54
N LEU A 133 7.98 -5.91 -4.98
CA LEU A 133 8.03 -6.45 -6.34
C LEU A 133 7.78 -5.37 -7.40
N ILE A 134 6.86 -4.44 -7.14
CA ILE A 134 6.53 -3.35 -8.06
C ILE A 134 7.64 -2.30 -8.08
N GLU A 135 8.07 -1.79 -6.94
CA GLU A 135 8.99 -0.66 -6.84
C GLU A 135 10.44 -1.05 -7.16
N ASN A 136 10.90 -2.20 -6.66
CA ASN A 136 12.31 -2.60 -6.80
C ASN A 136 12.57 -3.45 -8.04
N HIS A 137 11.56 -4.20 -8.49
CA HIS A 137 11.73 -5.12 -9.64
C HIS A 137 10.99 -4.63 -10.89
N GLY A 138 10.22 -3.53 -10.81
CA GLY A 138 9.55 -2.91 -11.95
C GLY A 138 8.35 -3.71 -12.46
N MET A 139 7.80 -4.62 -11.63
CA MET A 139 6.63 -5.39 -12.01
C MET A 139 5.37 -4.52 -12.01
N THR A 140 4.45 -4.81 -12.91
CA THR A 140 3.10 -4.26 -12.87
C THR A 140 2.24 -5.01 -11.84
N GLN A 141 1.17 -4.38 -11.34
CA GLN A 141 0.22 -5.05 -10.45
C GLN A 141 -0.41 -6.30 -11.09
N ASP A 142 -0.58 -6.30 -12.41
CA ASP A 142 -1.11 -7.42 -13.17
C ASP A 142 -0.12 -8.59 -13.20
N GLU A 143 1.18 -8.33 -13.37
CA GLU A 143 2.22 -9.36 -13.31
C GLU A 143 2.33 -9.99 -11.92
N VAL A 144 2.31 -9.17 -10.86
CA VAL A 144 2.27 -9.67 -9.48
C VAL A 144 1.02 -10.54 -9.26
N ALA A 145 -0.14 -10.09 -9.72
CA ALA A 145 -1.40 -10.84 -9.60
C ALA A 145 -1.32 -12.21 -10.28
N ARG A 146 -0.82 -12.27 -11.51
CA ARG A 146 -0.63 -13.54 -12.25
C ARG A 146 0.31 -14.50 -11.51
N ARG A 147 1.46 -14.02 -11.02
CA ARG A 147 2.44 -14.86 -10.31
C ARG A 147 1.92 -15.36 -8.96
N MET A 148 1.07 -14.57 -8.31
CA MET A 148 0.48 -14.94 -7.01
C MET A 148 -0.87 -15.66 -7.14
N SER A 149 -1.34 -15.93 -8.36
CA SER A 149 -2.67 -16.50 -8.64
C SER A 149 -3.81 -15.70 -8.01
N LEU A 150 -3.69 -14.37 -8.04
CA LEU A 150 -4.66 -13.40 -7.53
C LEU A 150 -5.24 -12.57 -8.68
N SER A 151 -6.32 -11.83 -8.40
CA SER A 151 -6.77 -10.77 -9.31
C SER A 151 -5.94 -9.50 -9.12
N GLN A 152 -5.79 -8.70 -10.18
CA GLN A 152 -5.12 -7.39 -10.09
C GLN A 152 -5.78 -6.50 -9.03
N SER A 153 -7.12 -6.53 -8.92
CA SER A 153 -7.86 -5.80 -7.90
C SER A 153 -7.54 -6.26 -6.46
N ALA A 154 -7.27 -7.55 -6.26
CA ALA A 154 -6.85 -8.07 -4.95
C ALA A 154 -5.46 -7.54 -4.56
N VAL A 155 -4.50 -7.53 -5.49
CA VAL A 155 -3.17 -6.96 -5.30
C VAL A 155 -3.27 -5.45 -5.00
N ALA A 156 -4.04 -4.70 -5.79
CA ALA A 156 -4.26 -3.27 -5.59
C ALA A 156 -4.88 -2.98 -4.20
N ASN A 157 -5.88 -3.76 -3.79
CA ASN A 157 -6.52 -3.61 -2.48
C ASN A 157 -5.54 -3.88 -1.33
N LYS A 158 -4.70 -4.92 -1.43
CA LYS A 158 -3.67 -5.18 -0.42
C LYS A 158 -2.66 -4.04 -0.33
N ILE A 159 -2.13 -3.55 -1.44
CA ILE A 159 -1.18 -2.42 -1.46
C ILE A 159 -1.80 -1.17 -0.84
N ARG A 160 -3.10 -0.93 -1.07
CA ARG A 160 -3.80 0.22 -0.45
C ARG A 160 -3.80 0.17 1.07
N LEU A 161 -3.71 -1.00 1.71
CA LEU A 161 -3.63 -1.12 3.17
C LEU A 161 -2.40 -0.40 3.74
N LEU A 162 -1.33 -0.26 2.97
CA LEU A 162 -0.11 0.47 3.37
C LEU A 162 -0.31 1.98 3.50
N LYS A 163 -1.50 2.51 3.23
CA LYS A 163 -1.89 3.89 3.57
C LYS A 163 -2.25 4.06 5.05
N LEU A 164 -2.48 2.95 5.77
CA LEU A 164 -2.64 2.96 7.22
C LEU A 164 -1.28 3.17 7.88
N THR A 165 -1.25 3.97 8.93
CA THR A 165 -0.01 4.20 9.70
C THR A 165 0.42 2.95 10.44
N ASP A 166 1.70 2.85 10.81
CA ASP A 166 2.23 1.70 11.55
C ASP A 166 1.48 1.46 12.87
N ALA A 167 1.05 2.54 13.55
CA ALA A 167 0.24 2.44 14.75
C ALA A 167 -1.15 1.84 14.48
N GLU A 168 -1.81 2.24 13.38
CA GLU A 168 -3.10 1.69 12.96
C GLU A 168 -2.96 0.22 12.55
N GLN A 169 -1.90 -0.12 11.78
CA GLN A 169 -1.60 -1.50 11.38
C GLN A 169 -1.39 -2.40 12.60
N LYS A 170 -0.63 -1.92 13.59
CA LYS A 170 -0.40 -2.63 14.84
C LYS A 170 -1.69 -2.91 15.59
N MET A 171 -2.55 -1.90 15.78
CA MET A 171 -3.86 -2.08 16.44
C MET A 171 -4.74 -3.10 15.71
N ILE A 172 -4.74 -3.08 14.37
CA ILE A 172 -5.50 -4.00 13.53
C ILE A 172 -5.03 -5.45 13.74
N LEU A 173 -3.72 -5.69 13.79
CA LEU A 173 -3.15 -7.02 14.01
C LEU A 173 -3.34 -7.52 15.44
N GLU A 174 -3.15 -6.66 16.44
CA GLU A 174 -3.29 -7.03 17.86
C GLU A 174 -4.71 -7.44 18.26
N HIS A 175 -5.70 -6.96 17.50
CA HIS A 175 -7.12 -7.25 17.76
C HIS A 175 -7.78 -8.11 16.68
N ASP A 176 -6.98 -8.83 15.88
CA ASP A 176 -7.44 -9.78 14.86
C ASP A 176 -8.47 -9.21 13.87
N LEU A 177 -8.37 -7.90 13.58
CA LEU A 177 -9.23 -7.29 12.58
C LEU A 177 -8.83 -7.77 11.19
N THR A 178 -9.83 -8.12 10.38
CA THR A 178 -9.60 -8.69 9.04
C THR A 178 -9.23 -7.63 8.00
N GLU A 179 -8.73 -8.07 6.84
CA GLU A 179 -8.46 -7.21 5.69
C GLU A 179 -9.68 -6.35 5.27
N ARG A 180 -10.91 -6.88 5.43
CA ARG A 180 -12.13 -6.12 5.12
C ARG A 180 -12.35 -4.96 6.07
N HIS A 181 -12.08 -5.13 7.38
CA HIS A 181 -12.10 -4.03 8.35
C HIS A 181 -11.08 -2.96 7.98
N ALA A 182 -9.83 -3.37 7.69
CA ALA A 182 -8.76 -2.47 7.29
C ALA A 182 -9.10 -1.68 6.02
N ARG A 183 -9.71 -2.33 5.02
CA ARG A 183 -10.15 -1.66 3.79
C ARG A 183 -11.26 -0.64 4.03
N ALA A 184 -12.21 -0.95 4.91
CA ALA A 184 -13.29 -0.02 5.24
C ALA A 184 -12.72 1.27 5.83
N LEU A 185 -11.73 1.18 6.72
CA LEU A 185 -11.06 2.32 7.36
C LEU A 185 -10.41 3.28 6.36
N LEU A 186 -9.96 2.80 5.21
CA LEU A 186 -9.36 3.64 4.16
C LEU A 186 -10.33 4.64 3.50
N LYS A 187 -11.63 4.57 3.79
CA LYS A 187 -12.62 5.57 3.38
C LYS A 187 -12.53 6.86 4.20
N ILE A 188 -11.85 6.83 5.35
CA ILE A 188 -11.63 7.99 6.21
C ILE A 188 -10.23 8.56 5.92
N ASP A 189 -10.14 9.81 5.47
CA ASP A 189 -8.87 10.47 5.17
C ASP A 189 -8.09 10.88 6.43
N SER A 190 -8.80 11.32 7.48
CA SER A 190 -8.19 11.80 8.73
C SER A 190 -7.65 10.64 9.56
N THR A 191 -6.36 10.69 9.89
CA THR A 191 -5.68 9.70 10.74
C THR A 191 -6.28 9.65 12.15
N ASP A 192 -6.64 10.80 12.72
CA ASP A 192 -7.23 10.88 14.06
C ASP A 192 -8.59 10.19 14.09
N LEU A 193 -9.46 10.52 13.13
CA LEU A 193 -10.78 9.89 13.00
C LEU A 193 -10.68 8.39 12.72
N ARG A 194 -9.67 7.95 11.94
CA ARG A 194 -9.43 6.51 11.72
C ARG A 194 -9.03 5.82 13.01
N SER A 195 -8.12 6.41 13.78
CA SER A 195 -7.67 5.86 15.06
C SER A 195 -8.80 5.75 16.07
N GLU A 196 -9.70 6.75 16.13
CA GLU A 196 -10.92 6.67 16.93
C GLU A 196 -11.87 5.57 16.45
N ALA A 197 -12.06 5.47 15.12
CA ALA A 197 -12.91 4.44 14.53
C ALA A 197 -12.38 3.03 14.83
N ILE A 198 -11.06 2.81 14.78
CA ILE A 198 -10.44 1.52 15.13
C ILE A 198 -10.76 1.18 16.60
N ARG A 199 -10.54 2.12 17.54
CA ARG A 199 -10.85 1.89 18.96
C ARG A 199 -12.32 1.57 19.19
N TYR A 200 -13.22 2.26 18.49
CA TYR A 200 -14.66 1.98 18.57
C TYR A 200 -15.01 0.60 18.03
N ILE A 201 -14.48 0.22 16.87
CA ILE A 201 -14.68 -1.12 16.27
C ILE A 201 -14.23 -2.21 17.24
N ILE A 202 -13.07 -2.03 17.89
CA ILE A 202 -12.52 -2.95 18.87
C ILE A 202 -13.42 -3.04 20.11
N SER A 203 -13.77 -1.89 20.71
CA SER A 203 -14.55 -1.82 21.96
C SER A 203 -15.94 -2.44 21.82
N MET A 204 -16.55 -2.29 20.63
CA MET A 204 -17.89 -2.80 20.32
C MET A 204 -17.85 -4.17 19.64
N SER A 205 -16.67 -4.74 19.41
CA SER A 205 -16.48 -6.03 18.71
C SER A 205 -17.29 -6.10 17.41
N LEU A 206 -17.25 -5.03 16.61
CA LEU A 206 -18.05 -4.94 15.39
C LEU A 206 -17.60 -5.98 14.37
N ASN A 207 -18.56 -6.68 13.79
CA ASN A 207 -18.30 -7.52 12.61
C ASN A 207 -18.05 -6.66 11.35
N VAL A 208 -17.62 -7.30 10.26
CA VAL A 208 -17.29 -6.62 9.00
C VAL A 208 -18.44 -5.76 8.49
N ILE A 209 -19.68 -6.27 8.50
CA ILE A 209 -20.85 -5.56 7.95
C ILE A 209 -21.13 -4.30 8.78
N ASN A 210 -21.16 -4.42 10.09
CA ASN A 210 -21.41 -3.30 10.99
C ASN A 210 -20.27 -2.26 10.92
N THR A 211 -19.03 -2.72 10.75
CA THR A 211 -17.88 -1.83 10.52
C THR A 211 -18.04 -1.05 9.23
N GLU A 212 -18.37 -1.70 8.10
CA GLU A 212 -18.58 -1.02 6.82
C GLU A 212 -19.69 0.04 6.94
N GLN A 213 -20.82 -0.29 7.58
CA GLN A 213 -21.94 0.65 7.82
C GLN A 213 -21.51 1.84 8.71
N TYR A 214 -20.80 1.57 9.79
CA TYR A 214 -20.30 2.60 10.71
C TYR A 214 -19.38 3.56 9.99
N ILE A 215 -18.39 3.04 9.26
CA ILE A 215 -17.42 3.84 8.49
C ILE A 215 -18.13 4.66 7.40
N ASP A 216 -19.09 4.08 6.68
CA ASP A 216 -19.87 4.80 5.67
C ASP A 216 -20.69 5.96 6.29
N SER A 217 -21.20 5.79 7.50
CA SER A 217 -21.89 6.85 8.23
C SER A 217 -20.95 7.98 8.64
N LEU A 218 -19.73 7.67 9.07
CA LEU A 218 -18.70 8.65 9.41
C LEU A 218 -18.20 9.42 8.17
N ALA A 219 -17.94 8.72 7.08
CA ALA A 219 -17.51 9.34 5.82
C ALA A 219 -18.56 10.33 5.31
N LYS A 220 -19.84 9.96 5.31
CA LYS A 220 -20.94 10.85 4.92
C LYS A 220 -21.05 12.10 5.82
N LYS A 221 -20.89 11.96 7.14
CA LYS A 221 -20.88 13.10 8.07
C LYS A 221 -19.71 14.05 7.81
N ALA A 222 -18.51 13.49 7.53
CA ALA A 222 -17.34 14.28 7.21
C ALA A 222 -17.48 15.05 5.89
N GLU A 223 -18.11 14.46 4.87
CA GLU A 223 -18.41 15.13 3.59
C GLU A 223 -19.46 16.23 3.75
N GLN A 224 -20.52 16.00 4.53
CA GLN A 224 -21.54 16.99 4.81
C GLN A 224 -20.95 18.19 5.60
N GLY A 225 -20.04 17.93 6.54
CA GLY A 225 -19.28 18.98 7.23
C GLY A 225 -18.44 19.82 6.27
N LYS A 226 -17.68 19.18 5.36
CA LYS A 226 -16.88 19.87 4.33
C LYS A 226 -17.76 20.71 3.38
N ASN A 227 -18.92 20.19 2.96
CA ASN A 227 -19.85 20.92 2.10
C ASN A 227 -20.51 22.11 2.80
N SER A 228 -20.85 22.02 4.10
CA SER A 228 -21.39 23.13 4.88
C SER A 228 -20.38 24.26 5.08
N TYR A 229 -19.09 23.95 5.24
CA TYR A 229 -18.02 24.95 5.28
C TYR A 229 -17.77 25.59 3.90
N ARG A 230 -17.80 24.83 2.82
CA ARG A 230 -17.72 25.39 1.45
C ARG A 230 -18.91 26.31 1.16
N GLN A 231 -20.13 25.89 1.46
CA GLN A 231 -21.32 26.73 1.25
C GLN A 231 -21.27 28.02 2.09
N LYS A 232 -20.75 27.99 3.32
CA LYS A 232 -20.57 29.21 4.13
C LYS A 232 -19.45 30.12 3.60
N SER A 233 -18.36 29.59 3.07
CA SER A 233 -17.31 30.37 2.43
C SER A 233 -17.81 31.00 1.10
N ASP A 234 -18.52 30.23 0.29
CA ASP A 234 -19.10 30.73 -0.97
C ASP A 234 -20.23 31.74 -0.74
N ALA A 235 -21.03 31.58 0.32
CA ALA A 235 -22.05 32.55 0.71
C ALA A 235 -21.42 33.86 1.17
N ASN A 236 -20.34 33.86 1.97
CA ASN A 236 -19.64 35.07 2.39
C ASN A 236 -18.99 35.81 1.20
N VAL A 237 -18.33 35.09 0.29
CA VAL A 237 -17.74 35.67 -0.93
C VAL A 237 -18.83 36.20 -1.86
N SER A 238 -20.01 35.55 -1.95
CA SER A 238 -21.16 36.02 -2.71
C SER A 238 -21.75 37.30 -2.11
N THR A 239 -21.85 37.37 -0.79
CA THR A 239 -22.39 38.54 -0.07
C THR A 239 -21.48 39.77 -0.21
N GLU A 240 -20.16 39.58 -0.11
CA GLU A 240 -19.17 40.62 -0.29
C GLU A 240 -19.16 41.18 -1.73
N LYS A 241 -19.19 40.30 -2.73
CA LYS A 241 -19.34 40.69 -4.15
C LYS A 241 -20.65 41.44 -4.42
N ALA A 242 -21.75 41.00 -3.80
CA ALA A 242 -23.06 41.67 -3.94
C ALA A 242 -23.04 43.08 -3.28
N ALA A 243 -22.40 43.21 -2.13
CA ALA A 243 -22.23 44.52 -1.44
C ALA A 243 -21.38 45.47 -2.30
N LEU A 244 -20.26 45.01 -2.85
CA LEU A 244 -19.43 45.82 -3.75
C LEU A 244 -20.18 46.27 -5.00
N ALA A 245 -20.91 45.36 -5.67
CA ALA A 245 -21.75 45.69 -6.83
C ALA A 245 -22.82 46.69 -6.52
N PHE A 246 -23.44 46.62 -5.32
CA PHE A 246 -24.42 47.58 -4.85
C PHE A 246 -23.80 48.98 -4.65
N VAL A 247 -22.64 49.05 -4.02
CA VAL A 247 -21.92 50.32 -3.83
C VAL A 247 -21.54 50.97 -5.18
N GLU A 248 -21.05 50.16 -6.13
CA GLU A 248 -20.76 50.67 -7.49
C GLU A 248 -21.99 51.19 -8.21
N SER A 249 -23.12 50.48 -8.09
CA SER A 249 -24.42 50.95 -8.65
C SER A 249 -24.83 52.31 -8.05
N MET A 250 -24.69 52.50 -6.73
CA MET A 250 -24.98 53.73 -6.07
C MET A 250 -24.04 54.88 -6.51
N ARG A 251 -22.75 54.62 -6.67
CA ARG A 251 -21.80 55.61 -7.21
C ARG A 251 -22.19 56.11 -8.62
N LYS A 252 -22.63 55.20 -9.49
CA LYS A 252 -23.13 55.59 -10.83
C LYS A 252 -24.33 56.47 -10.78
N LYS A 253 -25.30 56.19 -9.87
CA LYS A 253 -26.50 57.01 -9.70
C LYS A 253 -26.20 58.39 -9.15
N ILE A 254 -25.29 58.50 -8.19
CA ILE A 254 -24.83 59.79 -7.61
C ILE A 254 -24.09 60.61 -8.64
N ASN A 255 -23.24 60.02 -9.46
CA ASN A 255 -22.58 60.72 -10.55
C ASN A 255 -23.58 61.25 -11.59
N ALA A 256 -24.69 60.54 -11.83
CA ALA A 256 -25.76 60.98 -12.73
C ALA A 256 -26.53 62.19 -12.12
N LEU A 257 -26.80 62.18 -10.81
CA LEU A 257 -27.40 63.30 -10.10
C LEU A 257 -26.51 64.56 -10.11
N ASN A 258 -25.22 64.40 -9.91
CA ASN A 258 -24.24 65.48 -9.97
C ASN A 258 -24.16 66.09 -11.38
N LYS A 259 -24.29 65.31 -12.43
CA LYS A 259 -24.37 65.80 -13.80
C LYS A 259 -25.65 66.61 -14.08
N GLN A 260 -26.72 66.41 -13.31
CA GLN A 260 -27.98 67.15 -13.37
C GLN A 260 -27.99 68.42 -12.47
N GLY A 261 -26.82 68.82 -11.96
CA GLY A 261 -26.66 70.03 -11.15
C GLY A 261 -27.00 69.88 -9.66
N LYS A 262 -27.17 68.66 -9.16
CA LYS A 262 -27.36 68.37 -7.72
C LYS A 262 -26.02 67.94 -7.10
N ASN A 263 -25.73 68.46 -5.89
CA ASN A 263 -24.51 68.07 -5.15
C ASN A 263 -24.79 66.85 -4.26
N ALA A 264 -24.36 65.67 -4.73
CA ALA A 264 -24.50 64.41 -3.99
C ALA A 264 -23.13 63.77 -3.75
N THR A 265 -22.86 63.29 -2.56
CA THR A 265 -21.65 62.58 -2.16
C THR A 265 -21.97 61.23 -1.54
N ILE A 266 -21.09 60.27 -1.76
CA ILE A 266 -21.17 58.95 -1.16
C ILE A 266 -19.89 58.66 -0.37
N SER A 267 -20.01 58.23 0.86
CA SER A 267 -18.93 57.70 1.67
C SER A 267 -19.25 56.29 2.11
N VAL A 268 -18.25 55.41 2.12
CA VAL A 268 -18.37 54.03 2.52
C VAL A 268 -17.42 53.78 3.66
N ALA A 269 -17.93 53.28 4.78
CA ALA A 269 -17.16 52.85 5.93
C ALA A 269 -17.29 51.33 6.09
N ASN A 270 -16.16 50.66 6.30
CA ASN A 270 -16.13 49.22 6.55
C ASN A 270 -15.68 48.96 7.97
N THR A 271 -16.58 48.43 8.83
CA THR A 271 -16.34 48.17 10.24
C THR A 271 -15.97 46.74 10.58
N GLY A 272 -15.55 45.92 9.57
CA GLY A 272 -15.18 44.53 9.75
C GLY A 272 -16.37 43.57 9.86
N SER A 273 -17.48 43.98 10.48
CA SER A 273 -18.73 43.22 10.59
C SER A 273 -19.85 43.76 9.71
N ALA A 274 -19.73 44.99 9.20
CA ALA A 274 -20.72 45.63 8.32
C ALA A 274 -20.08 46.63 7.37
N THR A 275 -20.67 46.81 6.20
CA THR A 275 -20.36 47.89 5.26
C THR A 275 -21.44 48.92 5.33
N GLU A 276 -21.12 50.11 5.83
CA GLU A 276 -22.03 51.25 5.95
C GLU A 276 -21.83 52.20 4.78
N VAL A 277 -22.93 52.62 4.18
CA VAL A 277 -22.94 53.54 3.06
C VAL A 277 -23.73 54.78 3.39
N TYR A 278 -23.04 55.92 3.42
CA TYR A 278 -23.63 57.22 3.69
C TYR A 278 -23.75 58.03 2.41
N ILE A 279 -24.96 58.50 2.11
CA ILE A 279 -25.25 59.34 0.95
C ILE A 279 -25.74 60.69 1.44
N LYS A 280 -25.02 61.78 1.08
CA LYS A 280 -25.43 63.17 1.38
C LYS A 280 -25.82 63.83 0.06
N ILE A 281 -27.03 64.37 0.01
CA ILE A 281 -27.54 65.17 -1.10
C ILE A 281 -27.80 66.58 -0.57
N SER A 282 -27.15 67.56 -1.19
CA SER A 282 -27.37 68.96 -0.86
C SER A 282 -28.16 69.65 -2.00
N ASN A 283 -29.17 70.40 -1.64
CA ASN A 283 -29.95 71.22 -2.60
C ASN A 283 -29.16 72.44 -3.02
#